data_b0be8739caf3545a7da375f26ac43393
#
_entry.id   b0be8739caf3545a7da375f26ac43393
#
_cell.length_a   1.000
_cell.length_b   1.000
_cell.length_c   1.000
_cell.angle_alpha   90.00
_cell.angle_beta   90.00
_cell.angle_gamma   90.00
#
_symmetry.space_group_name_H-M   'P 1'
#
loop_
_entity.id
_entity.type
_entity.pdbx_description
1 polymer ?
#
loop_
_entity_poly.entity_id
_entity_poly.type
_entity_poly.pdbx_seq_one_letter_code
_entity_poly.pdbx_strand_id
1 'polypeptide(L)'
;MFTSRAEYRLSLREDNADMRLTGIGRELGLVDNHRWEVFCRKQEAVSRETTRLQNIWVGPKHEAAPMVAQLLGQDLSHECNLTELLRRPGITYEAITGLGNGMWSPGVLDQDVGLADQISDQVEISVKYQGYIDRQATEIARQEHNETYPLPESLDYSQVLGLSKEVQQKLNLHKPATLGQAGRISGVTPAAISLLLVHLKKGLGRTQETA
;
A
#
# COMPACT_ATOMS: atom_id res chain seq x y z
N MET A 1 0.71 22.10 5.23
CA MET A 1 0.33 20.93 6.07
C MET A 1 1.57 20.08 6.27
N PHE A 2 1.98 19.78 7.49
CA PHE A 2 3.19 18.98 7.71
C PHE A 2 2.87 17.50 7.44
N THR A 3 3.50 16.94 6.43
CA THR A 3 3.34 15.53 6.02
C THR A 3 3.69 14.53 7.12
N SER A 4 4.50 14.91 8.11
CA SER A 4 4.84 14.08 9.26
C SER A 4 3.65 13.74 10.19
N ARG A 5 2.54 14.47 10.08
CA ARG A 5 1.31 14.25 10.85
C ARG A 5 0.19 13.59 10.04
N ALA A 6 0.42 13.31 8.75
CA ALA A 6 -0.55 12.62 7.93
C ALA A 6 -0.45 11.12 8.16
N GLU A 7 -1.54 10.52 8.61
CA GLU A 7 -1.69 9.07 8.57
C GLU A 7 -1.77 8.61 7.11
N TYR A 8 -1.28 7.40 6.84
CA TYR A 8 -1.33 6.78 5.50
C TYR A 8 -0.72 7.61 4.36
N ARG A 9 0.33 8.39 4.67
CA ARG A 9 1.00 9.30 3.72
C ARG A 9 1.51 8.63 2.45
N LEU A 10 1.76 7.31 2.46
CA LEU A 10 2.15 6.56 1.26
C LEU A 10 1.00 6.40 0.27
N SER A 11 -0.24 6.46 0.74
CA SER A 11 -1.45 6.43 -0.09
C SER A 11 -1.94 7.84 -0.46
N LEU A 12 -1.55 8.87 0.32
CA LEU A 12 -1.98 10.26 0.14
C LEU A 12 -0.84 11.09 -0.46
N ARG A 13 -0.50 10.81 -1.71
CA ARG A 13 0.53 11.53 -2.46
C ARG A 13 -0.11 12.48 -3.47
N GLU A 14 0.65 13.50 -3.90
CA GLU A 14 0.20 14.44 -4.95
C GLU A 14 0.15 13.76 -6.33
N ASP A 15 1.10 12.86 -6.62
CA ASP A 15 1.20 12.15 -7.90
C ASP A 15 0.00 11.24 -8.19
N ASN A 16 -0.70 10.76 -7.17
CA ASN A 16 -1.85 9.89 -7.32
C ASN A 16 -3.20 10.56 -6.97
N ALA A 17 -3.20 11.86 -6.78
CA ALA A 17 -4.41 12.59 -6.37
C ALA A 17 -5.54 12.48 -7.42
N ASP A 18 -5.18 12.53 -8.69
CA ASP A 18 -6.11 12.34 -9.80
C ASP A 18 -6.72 10.93 -9.80
N MET A 19 -5.90 9.90 -9.60
CA MET A 19 -6.37 8.51 -9.54
C MET A 19 -7.33 8.23 -8.38
N ARG A 20 -7.17 8.97 -7.26
CA ARG A 20 -8.05 8.82 -6.09
C ARG A 20 -9.34 9.65 -6.16
N LEU A 21 -9.27 10.85 -6.76
CA LEU A 21 -10.31 11.86 -6.59
C LEU A 21 -11.11 12.14 -7.87
N THR A 22 -10.55 11.93 -9.08
CA THR A 22 -11.23 12.33 -10.32
C THR A 22 -12.52 11.54 -10.56
N GLY A 23 -12.54 10.24 -10.22
CA GLY A 23 -13.75 9.42 -10.32
C GLY A 23 -14.88 9.95 -9.44
N ILE A 24 -14.58 10.20 -8.18
CA ILE A 24 -15.53 10.77 -7.21
C ILE A 24 -15.98 12.16 -7.67
N GLY A 25 -15.05 13.00 -8.13
CA GLY A 25 -15.36 14.33 -8.65
C GLY A 25 -16.27 14.27 -9.88
N ARG A 26 -16.13 13.24 -10.72
CA ARG A 26 -17.01 13.02 -11.87
C ARG A 26 -18.43 12.65 -11.44
N GLU A 27 -18.58 11.75 -10.49
CA GLU A 27 -19.88 11.37 -9.93
C GLU A 27 -20.61 12.57 -9.30
N LEU A 28 -19.86 13.47 -8.66
CA LEU A 28 -20.39 14.70 -8.06
C LEU A 28 -20.62 15.84 -9.07
N GLY A 29 -20.34 15.63 -10.36
CA GLY A 29 -20.52 16.65 -11.41
C GLY A 29 -19.46 17.77 -11.40
N LEU A 30 -18.35 17.58 -10.69
CA LEU A 30 -17.26 18.57 -10.57
C LEU A 30 -16.20 18.47 -11.67
N VAL A 31 -16.20 17.37 -12.44
CA VAL A 31 -15.23 17.09 -13.50
C VAL A 31 -15.93 17.12 -14.84
N ASP A 32 -15.49 18.01 -15.73
CA ASP A 32 -15.98 18.14 -17.10
C ASP A 32 -15.58 16.93 -17.98
N ASN A 33 -16.15 16.89 -19.21
CA ASN A 33 -15.90 15.77 -20.13
C ASN A 33 -14.45 15.72 -20.59
N HIS A 34 -13.83 16.87 -20.88
CA HIS A 34 -12.44 16.90 -21.36
C HIS A 34 -11.47 16.36 -20.30
N ARG A 35 -11.59 16.86 -19.05
CA ARG A 35 -10.77 16.37 -17.93
C ARG A 35 -10.99 14.89 -17.66
N TRP A 36 -12.24 14.42 -17.78
CA TRP A 36 -12.58 13.01 -17.64
C TRP A 36 -11.93 12.13 -18.71
N GLU A 37 -11.95 12.56 -19.98
CA GLU A 37 -11.31 11.84 -21.08
C GLU A 37 -9.80 11.74 -20.92
N VAL A 38 -9.14 12.84 -20.53
CA VAL A 38 -7.69 12.83 -20.25
C VAL A 38 -7.36 11.88 -19.10
N PHE A 39 -8.15 11.90 -18.05
CA PHE A 39 -7.98 10.99 -16.91
C PHE A 39 -8.13 9.52 -17.31
N CYS A 40 -9.16 9.18 -18.07
CA CYS A 40 -9.36 7.81 -18.56
C CYS A 40 -8.19 7.34 -19.43
N ARG A 41 -7.72 8.17 -20.37
CA ARG A 41 -6.54 7.84 -21.20
C ARG A 41 -5.31 7.57 -20.34
N LYS A 42 -5.03 8.44 -19.35
CA LYS A 42 -3.92 8.24 -18.40
C LYS A 42 -4.04 6.92 -17.65
N GLN A 43 -5.20 6.66 -17.06
CA GLN A 43 -5.45 5.46 -16.28
C GLN A 43 -5.28 4.17 -17.11
N GLU A 44 -5.85 4.14 -18.32
CA GLU A 44 -5.73 3.01 -19.25
C GLU A 44 -4.27 2.80 -19.68
N ALA A 45 -3.55 3.89 -20.00
CA ALA A 45 -2.15 3.81 -20.42
C ALA A 45 -1.25 3.31 -19.30
N VAL A 46 -1.42 3.80 -18.06
CA VAL A 46 -0.67 3.33 -16.87
C VAL A 46 -0.94 1.84 -16.63
N SER A 47 -2.20 1.41 -16.68
CA SER A 47 -2.58 0.02 -16.48
C SER A 47 -1.99 -0.90 -17.56
N ARG A 48 -2.13 -0.52 -18.82
CA ARG A 48 -1.60 -1.26 -19.97
C ARG A 48 -0.09 -1.40 -19.87
N GLU A 49 0.61 -0.31 -19.58
CA GLU A 49 2.07 -0.31 -19.52
C GLU A 49 2.59 -1.10 -18.31
N THR A 50 1.97 -0.99 -17.16
CA THR A 50 2.31 -1.80 -15.98
C THR A 50 2.14 -3.29 -16.29
N THR A 51 1.04 -3.67 -16.94
CA THR A 51 0.79 -5.05 -17.34
C THR A 51 1.83 -5.52 -18.38
N ARG A 52 2.22 -4.67 -19.33
CA ARG A 52 3.26 -4.98 -20.31
C ARG A 52 4.59 -5.30 -19.62
N LEU A 53 5.04 -4.44 -18.68
CA LEU A 53 6.27 -4.66 -17.92
C LEU A 53 6.24 -5.93 -17.06
N GLN A 54 5.08 -6.29 -16.51
CA GLN A 54 4.91 -7.53 -15.74
C GLN A 54 5.06 -8.79 -16.61
N ASN A 55 4.68 -8.70 -17.89
CA ASN A 55 4.68 -9.84 -18.81
C ASN A 55 6.02 -10.03 -19.56
N ILE A 56 6.95 -9.09 -19.50
CA ILE A 56 8.27 -9.20 -20.10
C ILE A 56 9.23 -9.76 -19.06
N TRP A 57 9.75 -10.95 -19.37
CA TRP A 57 10.68 -11.67 -18.49
C TRP A 57 12.09 -11.68 -19.09
N VAL A 58 13.08 -11.53 -18.22
CA VAL A 58 14.49 -11.60 -18.56
C VAL A 58 15.20 -12.51 -17.57
N GLY A 59 15.93 -13.46 -18.09
CA GLY A 59 16.72 -14.41 -17.30
C GLY A 59 18.22 -14.36 -17.69
N PRO A 60 19.09 -15.10 -17.00
CA PRO A 60 20.54 -15.13 -17.25
C PRO A 60 20.92 -15.55 -18.69
N LYS A 61 20.05 -16.27 -19.38
CA LYS A 61 20.26 -16.73 -20.76
C LYS A 61 19.61 -15.84 -21.82
N HIS A 62 18.89 -14.79 -21.42
CA HIS A 62 18.25 -13.86 -22.33
C HIS A 62 19.31 -13.00 -23.04
N GLU A 63 19.09 -12.64 -24.31
CA GLU A 63 20.03 -11.81 -25.09
C GLU A 63 20.33 -10.45 -24.44
N ALA A 64 19.36 -9.88 -23.69
CA ALA A 64 19.51 -8.65 -22.96
C ALA A 64 20.22 -8.81 -21.59
N ALA A 65 20.52 -10.03 -21.14
CA ALA A 65 21.11 -10.27 -19.82
C ALA A 65 22.41 -9.49 -19.57
N PRO A 66 23.36 -9.37 -20.52
CA PRO A 66 24.57 -8.58 -20.30
C PRO A 66 24.29 -7.08 -20.11
N MET A 67 23.30 -6.53 -20.83
CA MET A 67 22.91 -5.12 -20.71
C MET A 67 22.21 -4.86 -19.35
N VAL A 68 21.36 -5.80 -18.93
CA VAL A 68 20.73 -5.73 -17.62
C VAL A 68 21.75 -5.86 -16.49
N ALA A 69 22.75 -6.77 -16.64
CA ALA A 69 23.85 -6.91 -15.69
C ALA A 69 24.66 -5.61 -15.56
N GLN A 70 24.94 -4.95 -16.67
CA GLN A 70 25.59 -3.64 -16.66
C GLN A 70 24.75 -2.57 -15.95
N LEU A 71 23.43 -2.53 -16.19
CA LEU A 71 22.52 -1.61 -15.52
C LEU A 71 22.44 -1.86 -14.01
N LEU A 72 22.47 -3.13 -13.61
CA LEU A 72 22.36 -3.55 -12.20
C LEU A 72 23.71 -3.51 -11.45
N GLY A 73 24.84 -3.46 -12.17
CA GLY A 73 26.16 -3.64 -11.59
C GLY A 73 26.46 -5.07 -11.11
N GLN A 74 25.61 -6.05 -11.46
CA GLN A 74 25.78 -7.47 -11.13
C GLN A 74 25.01 -8.36 -12.11
N ASP A 75 25.46 -9.60 -12.26
CA ASP A 75 24.79 -10.57 -13.10
C ASP A 75 23.41 -10.98 -12.60
N LEU A 76 22.52 -11.33 -13.52
CA LEU A 76 21.23 -11.91 -13.18
C LEU A 76 21.41 -13.35 -12.67
N SER A 77 20.98 -13.62 -11.45
CA SER A 77 21.03 -14.96 -10.86
C SER A 77 19.79 -15.82 -11.16
N HIS A 78 18.68 -15.18 -11.47
CA HIS A 78 17.39 -15.82 -11.75
C HIS A 78 16.59 -15.00 -12.76
N GLU A 79 15.55 -15.59 -13.28
CA GLU A 79 14.59 -14.91 -14.14
C GLU A 79 13.75 -13.93 -13.34
N CYS A 80 13.53 -12.73 -13.86
CA CYS A 80 12.71 -11.69 -13.28
C CYS A 80 12.00 -10.91 -14.37
N ASN A 81 10.88 -10.28 -14.04
CA ASN A 81 10.18 -9.40 -14.97
C ASN A 81 10.65 -7.94 -14.87
N LEU A 82 10.25 -7.10 -15.83
CA LEU A 82 10.72 -5.71 -15.86
C LEU A 82 10.21 -4.89 -14.67
N THR A 83 9.09 -5.23 -14.06
CA THR A 83 8.64 -4.54 -12.84
C THR A 83 9.51 -4.87 -11.64
N GLU A 84 10.04 -6.08 -11.55
CA GLU A 84 11.00 -6.46 -10.51
C GLU A 84 12.36 -5.75 -10.69
N LEU A 85 12.79 -5.55 -11.94
CA LEU A 85 13.95 -4.72 -12.23
C LEU A 85 13.71 -3.26 -11.84
N LEU A 86 12.55 -2.69 -12.19
CA LEU A 86 12.20 -1.30 -11.91
C LEU A 86 12.11 -1.01 -10.40
N ARG A 87 11.77 -2.01 -9.57
CA ARG A 87 11.75 -1.88 -8.11
C ARG A 87 13.14 -1.71 -7.49
N ARG A 88 14.21 -2.03 -8.21
CA ARG A 88 15.57 -1.92 -7.68
C ARG A 88 15.98 -0.46 -7.54
N PRO A 89 16.71 -0.09 -6.46
CA PRO A 89 17.18 1.27 -6.26
C PRO A 89 18.04 1.73 -7.44
N GLY A 90 17.88 2.98 -7.87
CA GLY A 90 18.65 3.57 -8.96
C GLY A 90 18.21 3.19 -10.37
N ILE A 91 17.30 2.22 -10.55
CA ILE A 91 16.75 1.87 -11.85
C ILE A 91 15.56 2.76 -12.15
N THR A 92 15.54 3.39 -13.32
CA THR A 92 14.43 4.23 -13.79
C THR A 92 13.66 3.54 -14.91
N TYR A 93 12.43 3.99 -15.12
CA TYR A 93 11.61 3.51 -16.24
C TYR A 93 12.31 3.75 -17.59
N GLU A 94 12.88 4.94 -17.78
CA GLU A 94 13.61 5.31 -18.98
C GLU A 94 14.85 4.40 -19.19
N ALA A 95 15.60 4.10 -18.13
CA ALA A 95 16.76 3.21 -18.22
C ALA A 95 16.39 1.80 -18.69
N ILE A 96 15.24 1.27 -18.27
CA ILE A 96 14.76 -0.04 -18.71
C ILE A 96 14.27 0.02 -20.14
N THR A 97 13.42 0.98 -20.49
CA THR A 97 12.81 1.06 -21.82
C THR A 97 13.82 1.45 -22.91
N GLY A 98 14.91 2.12 -22.55
CA GLY A 98 16.01 2.48 -23.45
C GLY A 98 17.04 1.36 -23.67
N LEU A 99 17.00 0.26 -22.90
CA LEU A 99 17.95 -0.84 -23.08
C LEU A 99 17.86 -1.46 -24.48
N GLY A 100 19.02 -1.87 -24.99
CA GLY A 100 19.09 -2.60 -26.26
C GLY A 100 18.51 -1.84 -27.45
N ASN A 101 18.81 -0.54 -27.56
CA ASN A 101 18.23 0.35 -28.60
C ASN A 101 16.69 0.41 -28.58
N GLY A 102 16.09 0.35 -27.39
CA GLY A 102 14.64 0.42 -27.23
C GLY A 102 13.93 -0.92 -27.38
N MET A 103 14.60 -2.04 -27.18
CA MET A 103 14.00 -3.39 -27.21
C MET A 103 12.72 -3.47 -26.38
N TRP A 104 12.68 -2.79 -25.24
CA TRP A 104 11.54 -2.76 -24.34
C TRP A 104 10.79 -1.42 -24.35
N SER A 105 10.96 -0.64 -25.41
CA SER A 105 10.22 0.60 -25.59
C SER A 105 8.71 0.32 -25.67
N PRO A 106 7.88 1.10 -24.97
CA PRO A 106 6.42 0.99 -25.07
C PRO A 106 5.87 1.51 -26.40
N GLY A 107 6.73 2.13 -27.22
CA GLY A 107 6.27 2.98 -28.30
C GLY A 107 5.72 4.30 -27.78
N VAL A 108 4.66 4.80 -28.39
CA VAL A 108 3.99 6.06 -27.97
C VAL A 108 3.01 5.74 -26.85
N LEU A 109 3.25 6.27 -25.64
CA LEU A 109 2.35 6.12 -24.49
C LEU A 109 1.08 6.95 -24.65
N ASP A 110 1.21 8.19 -25.09
CA ASP A 110 0.13 9.09 -25.52
C ASP A 110 0.66 10.08 -26.59
N GLN A 111 -0.25 10.64 -27.40
CA GLN A 111 0.10 11.65 -28.39
C GLN A 111 0.46 13.01 -27.77
N ASP A 112 -0.09 13.28 -26.59
CA ASP A 112 0.30 14.41 -25.75
C ASP A 112 1.56 14.06 -24.98
N VAL A 113 2.66 14.73 -25.30
CA VAL A 113 3.99 14.47 -24.68
C VAL A 113 3.95 14.69 -23.17
N GLY A 114 3.26 15.72 -22.70
CA GLY A 114 3.14 16.01 -21.27
C GLY A 114 2.35 14.93 -20.53
N LEU A 115 1.36 14.32 -21.19
CA LEU A 115 0.63 13.18 -20.63
C LEU A 115 1.47 11.90 -20.68
N ALA A 116 2.24 11.69 -21.75
CA ALA A 116 3.16 10.54 -21.85
C ALA A 116 4.21 10.55 -20.74
N ASP A 117 4.78 11.72 -20.41
CA ASP A 117 5.73 11.89 -19.31
C ASP A 117 5.05 11.55 -17.96
N GLN A 118 3.84 12.05 -17.73
CA GLN A 118 3.09 11.73 -16.52
C GLN A 118 2.75 10.23 -16.41
N ILE A 119 2.51 9.55 -17.52
CA ILE A 119 2.24 8.11 -17.55
C ILE A 119 3.50 7.34 -17.14
N SER A 120 4.67 7.68 -17.72
CA SER A 120 5.94 7.03 -17.40
C SER A 120 6.31 7.22 -15.92
N ASP A 121 6.20 8.43 -15.40
CA ASP A 121 6.42 8.74 -13.99
C ASP A 121 5.47 7.95 -13.09
N GLN A 122 4.18 7.91 -13.43
CA GLN A 122 3.18 7.20 -12.63
C GLN A 122 3.42 5.69 -12.62
N VAL A 123 3.86 5.10 -13.75
CA VAL A 123 4.25 3.67 -13.81
C VAL A 123 5.44 3.43 -12.89
N GLU A 124 6.51 4.23 -13.00
CA GLU A 124 7.69 4.09 -12.17
C GLU A 124 7.37 4.21 -10.68
N ILE A 125 6.66 5.26 -10.28
CA ILE A 125 6.27 5.51 -8.89
C ILE A 125 5.41 4.37 -8.37
N SER A 126 4.38 3.97 -9.12
CA SER A 126 3.46 2.90 -8.70
C SER A 126 4.19 1.59 -8.48
N VAL A 127 5.08 1.19 -9.39
CA VAL A 127 5.85 -0.05 -9.29
C VAL A 127 6.81 -0.01 -8.09
N LYS A 128 7.51 1.11 -7.87
CA LYS A 128 8.46 1.26 -6.75
C LYS A 128 7.78 1.27 -5.39
N TYR A 129 6.61 1.91 -5.30
CA TYR A 129 5.89 2.04 -4.03
C TYR A 129 4.93 0.89 -3.73
N GLN A 130 4.62 0.02 -4.71
CA GLN A 130 3.63 -1.06 -4.56
C GLN A 130 3.83 -1.89 -3.30
N GLY A 131 5.04 -2.37 -3.03
CA GLY A 131 5.29 -3.21 -1.85
C GLY A 131 5.12 -2.48 -0.51
N TYR A 132 5.26 -1.16 -0.48
CA TYR A 132 4.99 -0.34 0.70
C TYR A 132 3.49 -0.07 0.86
N ILE A 133 2.80 0.17 -0.24
CA ILE A 133 1.34 0.38 -0.28
C ILE A 133 0.62 -0.89 0.18
N ASP A 134 1.03 -2.06 -0.30
CA ASP A 134 0.43 -3.34 0.09
C ASP A 134 0.59 -3.62 1.59
N ARG A 135 1.77 -3.34 2.14
CA ARG A 135 1.99 -3.45 3.59
C ARG A 135 1.12 -2.47 4.37
N GLN A 136 1.04 -1.22 3.93
CA GLN A 136 0.18 -0.22 4.56
C GLN A 136 -1.29 -0.62 4.48
N ALA A 137 -1.78 -1.10 3.33
CA ALA A 137 -3.15 -1.58 3.16
C ALA A 137 -3.46 -2.76 4.12
N THR A 138 -2.52 -3.68 4.28
CA THR A 138 -2.65 -4.78 5.24
C THR A 138 -2.75 -4.28 6.68
N GLU A 139 -1.97 -3.26 7.02
CA GLU A 139 -1.98 -2.64 8.35
C GLU A 139 -3.28 -1.87 8.61
N ILE A 140 -3.78 -1.13 7.62
CA ILE A 140 -5.08 -0.45 7.67
C ILE A 140 -6.21 -1.47 7.89
N ALA A 141 -6.27 -2.52 7.09
CA ALA A 141 -7.29 -3.57 7.22
C ALA A 141 -7.25 -4.23 8.61
N ARG A 142 -6.05 -4.43 9.17
CA ARG A 142 -5.89 -4.93 10.53
C ARG A 142 -6.38 -3.95 11.59
N GLN A 143 -6.14 -2.66 11.41
CA GLN A 143 -6.61 -1.62 12.32
C GLN A 143 -8.14 -1.49 12.27
N GLU A 144 -8.74 -1.48 11.07
CA GLU A 144 -10.19 -1.45 10.87
C GLU A 144 -10.87 -2.69 11.51
N HIS A 145 -10.29 -3.86 11.32
CA HIS A 145 -10.77 -5.08 11.98
C HIS A 145 -10.72 -4.96 13.52
N ASN A 146 -9.65 -4.41 14.06
CA ASN A 146 -9.50 -4.20 15.50
C ASN A 146 -10.44 -3.11 16.02
N GLU A 147 -10.74 -2.09 15.20
CA GLU A 147 -11.63 -0.98 15.56
C GLU A 147 -13.04 -1.48 15.92
N THR A 148 -13.54 -2.44 15.18
CA THR A 148 -14.89 -3.03 15.37
C THR A 148 -14.90 -4.27 16.26
N TYR A 149 -13.73 -4.74 16.71
CA TYR A 149 -13.64 -5.97 17.52
C TYR A 149 -14.35 -5.79 18.87
N PRO A 150 -15.39 -6.62 19.18
CA PRO A 150 -16.20 -6.43 20.35
C PRO A 150 -15.46 -6.80 21.63
N LEU A 151 -15.67 -6.04 22.68
CA LEU A 151 -15.24 -6.32 24.03
C LEU A 151 -16.43 -6.78 24.86
N PRO A 152 -16.36 -7.97 25.55
CA PRO A 152 -17.42 -8.41 26.44
C PRO A 152 -17.65 -7.42 27.58
N GLU A 153 -18.89 -7.07 27.87
CA GLU A 153 -19.23 -6.19 29.00
C GLU A 153 -18.75 -6.72 30.36
N SER A 154 -18.73 -8.06 30.47
CA SER A 154 -18.27 -8.77 31.66
C SER A 154 -16.74 -8.86 31.77
N LEU A 155 -15.98 -8.31 30.85
CA LEU A 155 -14.53 -8.38 30.85
C LEU A 155 -13.96 -7.62 32.04
N ASP A 156 -13.25 -8.36 32.91
CA ASP A 156 -12.49 -7.77 34.01
C ASP A 156 -11.04 -7.47 33.52
N TYR A 157 -10.78 -6.20 33.30
CA TYR A 157 -9.48 -5.76 32.81
C TYR A 157 -8.34 -5.93 33.80
N SER A 158 -8.64 -6.20 35.08
CA SER A 158 -7.63 -6.50 36.11
C SER A 158 -6.95 -7.86 35.86
N GLN A 159 -7.61 -8.76 35.14
CA GLN A 159 -7.09 -10.10 34.79
C GLN A 159 -6.21 -10.10 33.53
N VAL A 160 -6.16 -9.00 32.80
CA VAL A 160 -5.33 -8.88 31.60
C VAL A 160 -3.87 -8.64 31.98
N LEU A 161 -3.05 -9.67 31.81
CA LEU A 161 -1.63 -9.63 32.14
C LEU A 161 -0.89 -8.58 31.30
N GLY A 162 -0.06 -7.77 31.98
CA GLY A 162 0.80 -6.77 31.34
C GLY A 162 0.17 -5.40 31.20
N LEU A 163 -1.11 -5.19 31.50
CA LEU A 163 -1.70 -3.87 31.58
C LEU A 163 -1.23 -3.13 32.85
N SER A 164 -0.90 -1.85 32.71
CA SER A 164 -0.64 -1.00 33.87
C SER A 164 -1.91 -0.80 34.71
N LYS A 165 -1.75 -0.57 36.01
CA LYS A 165 -2.90 -0.33 36.90
C LYS A 165 -3.76 0.86 36.47
N GLU A 166 -3.15 1.91 35.93
CA GLU A 166 -3.86 3.08 35.39
C GLU A 166 -4.75 2.70 34.20
N VAL A 167 -4.21 1.92 33.25
CA VAL A 167 -4.98 1.45 32.08
C VAL A 167 -6.10 0.52 32.51
N GLN A 168 -5.86 -0.41 33.45
CA GLN A 168 -6.90 -1.29 34.00
C GLN A 168 -8.05 -0.49 34.62
N GLN A 169 -7.73 0.53 35.43
CA GLN A 169 -8.74 1.39 36.08
C GLN A 169 -9.57 2.16 35.03
N LYS A 170 -8.91 2.76 34.03
CA LYS A 170 -9.59 3.50 32.98
C LYS A 170 -10.51 2.60 32.15
N LEU A 171 -10.05 1.42 31.76
CA LEU A 171 -10.84 0.45 30.99
C LEU A 171 -12.03 -0.08 31.80
N ASN A 172 -11.84 -0.37 33.11
CA ASN A 172 -12.94 -0.78 33.98
C ASN A 172 -13.95 0.34 34.24
N LEU A 173 -13.50 1.61 34.27
CA LEU A 173 -14.37 2.77 34.44
C LEU A 173 -15.22 3.03 33.17
N HIS A 174 -14.58 3.02 31.98
CA HIS A 174 -15.24 3.40 30.73
C HIS A 174 -15.98 2.25 30.06
N LYS A 175 -15.61 1.00 30.36
CA LYS A 175 -16.17 -0.24 29.77
C LYS A 175 -16.43 -0.10 28.25
N PRO A 176 -15.39 0.11 27.45
CA PRO A 176 -15.53 0.30 26.02
C PRO A 176 -16.15 -0.94 25.38
N ALA A 177 -17.09 -0.75 24.44
CA ALA A 177 -17.74 -1.84 23.72
C ALA A 177 -16.86 -2.46 22.62
N THR A 178 -15.85 -1.74 22.13
CA THR A 178 -14.93 -2.23 21.10
C THR A 178 -13.48 -1.90 21.44
N LEU A 179 -12.54 -2.63 20.82
CA LEU A 179 -11.11 -2.33 20.93
C LEU A 179 -10.77 -0.93 20.43
N GLY A 180 -11.42 -0.45 19.37
CA GLY A 180 -11.25 0.92 18.89
C GLY A 180 -11.65 1.96 19.92
N GLN A 181 -12.78 1.77 20.59
CA GLN A 181 -13.20 2.64 21.71
C GLN A 181 -12.17 2.60 22.83
N ALA A 182 -11.64 1.43 23.18
CA ALA A 182 -10.59 1.29 24.17
C ALA A 182 -9.33 2.09 23.80
N GLY A 183 -8.91 2.04 22.52
CA GLY A 183 -7.75 2.75 22.01
C GLY A 183 -7.86 4.28 22.05
N ARG A 184 -9.08 4.82 22.03
CA ARG A 184 -9.37 6.26 22.11
C ARG A 184 -9.35 6.80 23.55
N ILE A 185 -9.32 5.93 24.55
CA ILE A 185 -9.25 6.37 25.94
C ILE A 185 -7.84 6.92 26.23
N SER A 186 -7.76 8.15 26.73
CA SER A 186 -6.50 8.81 27.04
C SER A 186 -5.63 7.97 28.00
N GLY A 187 -4.40 7.66 27.59
CA GLY A 187 -3.44 6.85 28.35
C GLY A 187 -3.48 5.35 28.02
N VAL A 188 -4.41 4.89 27.16
CA VAL A 188 -4.36 3.54 26.59
C VAL A 188 -3.42 3.56 25.39
N THR A 189 -2.37 2.75 25.44
CA THR A 189 -1.34 2.68 24.39
C THR A 189 -1.64 1.57 23.38
N PRO A 190 -1.06 1.62 22.16
CA PRO A 190 -1.16 0.51 21.19
C PRO A 190 -0.69 -0.84 21.75
N ALA A 191 0.30 -0.81 22.65
CA ALA A 191 0.76 -2.02 23.35
C ALA A 191 -0.34 -2.61 24.27
N ALA A 192 -1.09 -1.76 24.97
CA ALA A 192 -2.22 -2.19 25.79
C ALA A 192 -3.33 -2.84 24.94
N ILE A 193 -3.63 -2.30 23.76
CA ILE A 193 -4.59 -2.87 22.82
C ILE A 193 -4.13 -4.25 22.32
N SER A 194 -2.83 -4.41 22.04
CA SER A 194 -2.25 -5.69 21.65
C SER A 194 -2.40 -6.74 22.77
N LEU A 195 -2.19 -6.36 24.03
CA LEU A 195 -2.38 -7.25 25.19
C LEU A 195 -3.84 -7.66 25.37
N LEU A 196 -4.78 -6.73 25.18
CA LEU A 196 -6.22 -7.04 25.18
C LEU A 196 -6.58 -8.07 24.09
N LEU A 197 -6.10 -7.86 22.87
CA LEU A 197 -6.30 -8.81 21.75
C LEU A 197 -5.79 -10.20 22.07
N VAL A 198 -4.58 -10.32 22.63
CA VAL A 198 -3.98 -11.60 23.01
C VAL A 198 -4.82 -12.26 24.11
N HIS A 199 -5.28 -11.50 25.09
CA HIS A 199 -6.11 -12.02 26.20
C HIS A 199 -7.45 -12.57 25.68
N LEU A 200 -8.13 -11.82 24.81
CA LEU A 200 -9.40 -12.22 24.21
C LEU A 200 -9.26 -13.47 23.35
N LYS A 201 -8.22 -13.54 22.51
CA LYS A 201 -7.96 -14.72 21.68
C LYS A 201 -7.66 -15.98 22.51
N LYS A 202 -6.93 -15.85 23.62
CA LYS A 202 -6.66 -16.96 24.53
C LYS A 202 -7.91 -17.40 25.29
N GLY A 203 -8.79 -16.48 25.65
CA GLY A 203 -10.08 -16.78 26.30
C GLY A 203 -11.04 -17.55 25.39
N LEU A 204 -11.11 -17.15 24.10
CA LEU A 204 -11.93 -17.85 23.09
C LEU A 204 -11.42 -19.25 22.75
N GLY A 205 -10.11 -19.50 22.77
CA GLY A 205 -9.53 -20.82 22.54
C GLY A 205 -9.84 -21.81 23.67
N ARG A 206 -10.00 -21.35 24.91
CA ARG A 206 -10.35 -22.21 26.05
C ARG A 206 -11.82 -22.65 26.06
N THR A 207 -12.70 -21.88 25.43
CA THR A 207 -14.14 -22.20 25.36
C THR A 207 -14.46 -23.23 24.27
N GLN A 208 -13.57 -23.46 23.30
CA GLN A 208 -13.76 -24.46 22.22
C GLN A 208 -13.19 -25.85 22.57
N GLU A 209 -12.34 -25.97 23.60
CA GLU A 209 -11.80 -27.25 24.05
C GLU A 209 -12.67 -27.93 25.14
N THR A 210 -13.76 -27.28 25.55
CA THR A 210 -14.67 -27.80 26.60
C THR A 210 -16.12 -28.04 26.11
N ALA A 211 -16.35 -28.12 24.80
CA ALA A 211 -17.68 -28.43 24.23
C ALA A 211 -17.66 -29.72 23.41
#